data_be8d973bea17bf30df6f3a94138d7e91
#
_entry.id   be8d973bea17bf30df6f3a94138d7e91
#
_cell.length_a   1.000
_cell.length_b   1.000
_cell.length_c   1.000
_cell.angle_alpha   90.00
_cell.angle_beta   90.00
_cell.angle_gamma   90.00
#
_symmetry.space_group_name_H-M   'P 1'
#
loop_
_entity.id
_entity.type
_entity.pdbx_description
1 polymer ?
#
loop_
_entity_poly.entity_id
_entity_poly.type
_entity_poly.pdbx_seq_one_letter_code
_entity_poly.pdbx_strand_id
1 'polypeptide(L)'
;MNFHVFDTYVKANDGHTIHFDVITDKNDSTTAISFAKEWLKSIGENNLVVTTEECKFCHSESVPEDTEIEIMTNGYFIVQMEGCPKKLI
;
A
#
# COMPACT_ATOMS: atom_id res chain seq x y z
N MET A 1 -7.32 -11.74 14.25
CA MET A 1 -5.98 -11.61 13.70
C MET A 1 -5.66 -10.16 13.43
N ASN A 2 -4.48 -9.71 13.80
CA ASN A 2 -4.07 -8.33 13.54
C ASN A 2 -3.26 -8.25 12.25
N PHE A 3 -3.51 -7.19 11.50
CA PHE A 3 -2.79 -6.89 10.27
C PHE A 3 -1.95 -5.64 10.48
N HIS A 4 -0.89 -5.50 9.70
CA HIS A 4 0.08 -4.42 9.86
C HIS A 4 -0.15 -3.37 8.78
N VAL A 5 -0.26 -2.11 9.20
CA VAL A 5 -0.54 -0.99 8.31
C VAL A 5 0.75 -0.21 8.08
N PHE A 6 1.14 -0.08 6.81
CA PHE A 6 2.32 0.70 6.41
C PHE A 6 1.84 1.94 5.66
N ASP A 7 2.03 3.10 6.28
CA ASP A 7 1.64 4.38 5.69
C ASP A 7 2.67 4.77 4.62
N THR A 8 2.19 5.07 3.41
CA THR A 8 3.07 5.21 2.24
C THR A 8 2.79 6.51 1.49
N TYR A 9 3.86 7.30 1.30
CA TYR A 9 3.84 8.52 0.51
C TYR A 9 4.92 8.41 -0.54
N VAL A 10 4.54 8.44 -1.82
CA VAL A 10 5.50 8.38 -2.92
C VAL A 10 5.26 9.51 -3.89
N LYS A 11 6.34 9.93 -4.55
CA LYS A 11 6.25 10.93 -5.60
C LYS A 11 6.02 10.24 -6.95
N ALA A 12 4.91 10.56 -7.57
CA ALA A 12 4.56 10.02 -8.89
C ALA A 12 5.46 10.58 -9.99
N ASN A 13 5.39 9.99 -11.17
CA ASN A 13 6.22 10.39 -12.30
C ASN A 13 5.98 11.86 -12.74
N ASP A 14 4.77 12.37 -12.54
CA ASP A 14 4.45 13.77 -12.86
C ASP A 14 4.74 14.74 -11.70
N GLY A 15 5.27 14.24 -10.60
CA GLY A 15 5.67 15.05 -9.45
C GLY A 15 4.65 15.19 -8.33
N HIS A 16 3.39 14.72 -8.53
CA HIS A 16 2.43 14.79 -7.42
C HIS A 16 2.68 13.65 -6.41
N THR A 17 2.18 13.82 -5.19
CA THR A 17 2.33 12.83 -4.13
C THR A 17 1.15 11.88 -4.13
N ILE A 18 1.44 10.58 -4.06
CA ILE A 18 0.44 9.53 -3.90
C ILE A 18 0.52 9.03 -2.47
N HIS A 19 -0.60 9.10 -1.75
CA HIS A 19 -0.69 8.65 -0.36
C HIS A 19 -1.63 7.45 -0.28
N PHE A 20 -1.14 6.35 0.30
CA PHE A 20 -1.93 5.13 0.48
C PHE A 20 -1.36 4.31 1.62
N ASP A 21 -2.19 3.40 2.15
CA ASP A 21 -1.74 2.43 3.14
C ASP A 21 -1.63 1.06 2.52
N VAL A 22 -0.56 0.35 2.85
CA VAL A 22 -0.41 -1.08 2.56
C VAL A 22 -0.77 -1.83 3.83
N ILE A 23 -1.78 -2.69 3.75
CA ILE A 23 -2.19 -3.53 4.88
C ILE A 23 -1.84 -4.98 4.53
N THR A 24 -1.09 -5.63 5.38
CA THR A 24 -0.63 -7.00 5.14
C THR A 24 -0.50 -7.77 6.45
N ASP A 25 -0.52 -9.09 6.36
CA ASP A 25 -0.26 -9.96 7.52
C ASP A 25 1.23 -10.13 7.80
N LYS A 26 2.09 -9.56 6.96
CA LYS A 26 3.55 -9.62 7.12
C LYS A 26 4.06 -8.41 7.87
N ASN A 27 4.76 -8.61 8.98
CA ASN A 27 5.36 -7.52 9.73
C ASN A 27 6.81 -7.31 9.26
N ASP A 28 6.96 -6.91 8.00
CA ASP A 28 8.25 -6.78 7.35
C ASP A 28 8.22 -5.65 6.33
N SER A 29 9.04 -4.63 6.55
CA SER A 29 9.09 -3.44 5.70
C SER A 29 9.49 -3.78 4.25
N THR A 30 10.40 -4.72 4.05
CA THR A 30 10.82 -5.12 2.70
C THR A 30 9.65 -5.69 1.92
N THR A 31 8.84 -6.52 2.56
CA THR A 31 7.65 -7.12 1.94
C THR A 31 6.60 -6.05 1.65
N ALA A 32 6.35 -5.14 2.59
CA ALA A 32 5.39 -4.04 2.40
C ALA A 32 5.80 -3.14 1.24
N ILE A 33 7.10 -2.82 1.12
CA ILE A 33 7.63 -2.04 0.01
C ILE A 33 7.42 -2.76 -1.32
N SER A 34 7.64 -4.06 -1.35
CA SER A 34 7.40 -4.87 -2.54
C SER A 34 5.94 -4.80 -2.99
N PHE A 35 5.01 -4.90 -2.05
CA PHE A 35 3.58 -4.76 -2.33
C PHE A 35 3.22 -3.35 -2.81
N ALA A 36 3.81 -2.32 -2.20
CA ALA A 36 3.60 -0.94 -2.62
C ALA A 36 4.03 -0.75 -4.08
N LYS A 37 5.20 -1.25 -4.44
CA LYS A 37 5.71 -1.15 -5.81
C LYS A 37 4.83 -1.91 -6.81
N GLU A 38 4.37 -3.09 -6.43
CA GLU A 38 3.49 -3.90 -7.28
C GLU A 38 2.19 -3.15 -7.56
N TRP A 39 1.58 -2.57 -6.52
CA TRP A 39 0.35 -1.81 -6.70
C TRP A 39 0.57 -0.56 -7.55
N LEU A 40 1.65 0.20 -7.29
CA LEU A 40 1.98 1.39 -8.07
C LEU A 40 2.15 1.04 -9.55
N LYS A 41 2.81 -0.07 -9.84
CA LYS A 41 2.95 -0.55 -11.22
C LYS A 41 1.57 -0.82 -11.85
N SER A 42 0.64 -1.36 -11.07
CA SER A 42 -0.70 -1.69 -11.58
C SER A 42 -1.50 -0.44 -11.96
N ILE A 43 -1.19 0.72 -11.39
CA ILE A 43 -1.84 1.99 -11.73
C ILE A 43 -1.00 2.82 -12.71
N GLY A 44 0.03 2.24 -13.32
CA GLY A 44 0.84 2.90 -14.34
C GLY A 44 2.02 3.72 -13.82
N GLU A 45 2.29 3.69 -12.51
CA GLU A 45 3.40 4.42 -11.91
C GLU A 45 4.60 3.48 -11.78
N ASN A 46 5.45 3.45 -12.79
CA ASN A 46 6.57 2.53 -12.85
C ASN A 46 7.86 3.19 -12.37
N ASN A 47 8.74 2.38 -11.77
CA ASN A 47 10.10 2.78 -11.38
C ASN A 47 10.14 3.91 -10.35
N LEU A 48 9.13 3.99 -9.48
CA LEU A 48 9.12 4.97 -8.40
C LEU A 48 10.04 4.52 -7.27
N VAL A 49 10.62 5.51 -6.57
CA VAL A 49 11.45 5.25 -5.39
C VAL A 49 10.53 4.97 -4.21
N VAL A 50 10.64 3.77 -3.66
CA VAL A 50 9.92 3.38 -2.44
C VAL A 50 10.92 2.69 -1.51
N THR A 51 11.28 3.40 -0.46
CA THR A 51 12.19 2.89 0.59
C THR A 51 11.45 2.94 1.92
N THR A 52 12.16 2.65 3.02
CA THR A 52 11.59 2.80 4.36
C THR A 52 11.29 4.26 4.71
N GLU A 53 11.78 5.22 3.92
CA GLU A 53 11.41 6.62 4.07
C GLU A 53 10.01 6.90 3.56
N GLU A 54 9.63 6.27 2.44
CA GLU A 54 8.31 6.45 1.83
C GLU A 54 7.25 5.51 2.41
N CYS A 55 7.66 4.29 2.81
CA CYS A 55 6.74 3.25 3.28
C CYS A 55 7.11 2.90 4.72
N LYS A 56 6.32 3.38 5.68
CA LYS A 56 6.64 3.25 7.11
C LYS A 56 5.56 2.50 7.87
N PHE A 57 5.98 1.60 8.75
CA PHE A 57 5.05 0.94 9.66
C PHE A 57 4.33 2.01 10.50
N CYS A 58 3.01 1.95 10.52
CA CYS A 58 2.18 2.89 11.28
C CYS A 58 1.61 2.22 12.53
N HIS A 59 0.84 1.18 12.36
CA HIS A 59 0.20 0.47 13.48
C HIS A 59 -0.32 -0.88 13.01
N SER A 60 -0.82 -1.67 13.97
CA SER A 60 -1.49 -2.93 13.67
C SER A 60 -2.96 -2.83 14.07
N GLU A 61 -3.84 -3.41 13.28
CA GLU A 61 -5.28 -3.36 13.52
C GLU A 61 -5.98 -4.61 12.97
N SER A 62 -7.20 -4.84 13.42
CA SER A 62 -8.08 -5.81 12.79
C SER A 62 -8.77 -5.14 11.60
N VAL A 63 -9.18 -5.94 10.62
CA VAL A 63 -9.83 -5.44 9.41
C VAL A 63 -11.16 -6.17 9.20
N PRO A 64 -12.08 -5.59 8.38
CA PRO A 64 -13.30 -6.30 8.01
C PRO A 64 -13.01 -7.62 7.31
N GLU A 65 -13.95 -8.55 7.38
CA GLU A 65 -13.77 -9.89 6.85
C GLU A 65 -13.45 -9.91 5.36
N ASP A 66 -14.11 -9.07 4.56
CA ASP A 66 -13.84 -9.01 3.11
C ASP A 66 -12.42 -8.50 2.82
N THR A 67 -11.92 -7.55 3.61
CA THR A 67 -10.54 -7.08 3.50
C THR A 67 -9.56 -8.18 3.91
N GLU A 68 -9.88 -8.92 4.98
CA GLU A 68 -9.05 -10.05 5.42
C GLU A 68 -8.93 -11.10 4.32
N ILE A 69 -10.04 -11.45 3.67
CA ILE A 69 -10.04 -12.42 2.58
C ILE A 69 -9.14 -11.93 1.44
N GLU A 70 -9.20 -10.64 1.10
CA GLU A 70 -8.36 -10.09 0.04
C GLU A 70 -6.89 -10.14 0.41
N ILE A 71 -6.52 -9.84 1.66
CA ILE A 71 -5.15 -9.94 2.12
C ILE A 71 -4.67 -11.40 2.06
N MET A 72 -5.48 -12.34 2.50
CA MET A 72 -5.11 -13.75 2.48
C MET A 72 -5.02 -14.29 1.05
N THR A 73 -5.72 -13.70 0.11
CA THR A 73 -5.70 -14.11 -1.30
C THR A 73 -4.53 -13.46 -2.06
N ASN A 74 -4.33 -12.16 -1.89
CA ASN A 74 -3.37 -11.36 -2.67
C ASN A 74 -2.09 -11.01 -1.90
N GLY A 75 -2.08 -11.18 -0.59
CA GLY A 75 -0.95 -10.83 0.27
C GLY A 75 -1.08 -9.45 0.91
N TYR A 76 -1.89 -8.56 0.35
CA TYR A 76 -2.02 -7.20 0.85
C TYR A 76 -3.34 -6.57 0.37
N PHE A 77 -3.68 -5.46 1.00
CA PHE A 77 -4.80 -4.61 0.61
C PHE A 77 -4.33 -3.15 0.60
N ILE A 78 -4.74 -2.37 -0.39
CA ILE A 78 -4.37 -0.96 -0.49
C ILE A 78 -5.56 -0.09 -0.12
N VAL A 79 -5.34 0.82 0.85
CA VAL A 79 -6.30 1.88 1.16
C VAL A 79 -5.83 3.13 0.44
N GLN A 80 -6.55 3.53 -0.59
CA GLN A 80 -6.19 4.67 -1.41
C GLN A 80 -6.63 5.98 -0.74
N MET A 81 -5.72 6.92 -0.68
CA MET A 81 -5.96 8.24 -0.09
C MET A 81 -5.67 9.32 -1.14
N GLU A 82 -5.06 10.44 -0.76
CA GLU A 82 -4.82 11.56 -1.67
C GLU A 82 -3.88 11.20 -2.82
N GLY A 83 -4.15 11.75 -3.99
CA GLY A 83 -3.29 11.60 -5.15
C GLY A 83 -3.42 10.28 -5.88
N CYS A 84 -4.30 9.39 -5.43
CA CYS A 84 -4.55 8.11 -6.10
C CYS A 84 -5.51 8.29 -7.27
N PRO A 85 -5.47 7.39 -8.27
CA PRO A 85 -6.43 7.43 -9.36
C PRO A 85 -7.86 7.32 -8.83
N LYS A 86 -8.79 8.08 -9.42
CA LYS A 86 -10.19 7.98 -9.04
C LYS A 86 -10.74 6.64 -9.51
N LYS A 87 -11.47 5.96 -8.61
CA LYS A 87 -12.19 4.77 -9.01
C LYS A 87 -13.35 5.17 -9.93
N LEU A 88 -13.43 4.51 -11.08
CA LEU A 88 -14.59 4.63 -11.94
C LEU A 88 -15.66 3.72 -11.36
N ILE A 89 -16.81 4.29 -11.09
CA ILE A 89 -17.94 3.55 -10.55
C ILE A 89 -18.90 3.21 -11.69
#